data_c087f02365fccce49094d3e79f864029
#
_entry.id   c087f02365fccce49094d3e79f864029
#
_cell.length_a   1.000
_cell.length_b   1.000
_cell.length_c   1.000
_cell.angle_alpha   90.00
_cell.angle_beta   90.00
_cell.angle_gamma   90.00
#
_symmetry.space_group_name_H-M   'P 1'
#
loop_
_entity.id
_entity.type
_entity.pdbx_description
1 polymer ?
#
loop_
_entity_poly.entity_id
_entity_poly.type
_entity_poly.pdbx_seq_one_letter_code
_entity_poly.pdbx_strand_id
1 'polypeptide(L)'
;MNEFVAKVTNLSHKYSDVIALDNITLNIESGKMIGFIGPDGVGKSTLLSILSMVKIIQTGEVEVLNGDIKSKKYRNKICPRIAYMPQGLGKNLYMTLSVYENIEFFARLFGQDKKERNHRILQLLESTGLLQFKDRPAGKLSGGMKQK
;
A
#
# COMPACT_ATOMS: atom_id res chain seq x y z
N MET A 1 -6.61 15.05 17.43
CA MET A 1 -6.25 14.23 16.23
C MET A 1 -5.18 15.02 15.47
N ASN A 2 -4.18 14.35 14.92
CA ASN A 2 -3.19 15.08 14.14
C ASN A 2 -3.78 15.57 12.84
N GLU A 3 -3.45 16.79 12.48
CA GLU A 3 -3.91 17.45 11.26
C GLU A 3 -3.43 16.71 10.00
N PHE A 4 -2.19 16.21 10.01
CA PHE A 4 -1.56 15.54 8.87
C PHE A 4 -1.20 14.08 9.17
N VAL A 5 -1.42 13.19 8.21
CA VAL A 5 -1.00 11.79 8.24
C VAL A 5 0.42 11.63 7.68
N ALA A 6 0.84 12.50 6.77
CA ALA A 6 2.20 12.57 6.26
C ALA A 6 2.62 14.01 5.97
N LYS A 7 3.91 14.29 6.17
CA LYS A 7 4.57 15.55 5.79
C LYS A 7 5.82 15.23 4.98
N VAL A 8 5.98 15.92 3.89
CA VAL A 8 7.12 15.78 2.97
C VAL A 8 7.79 17.13 2.82
N THR A 9 9.10 17.20 3.04
CA THR A 9 9.87 18.43 2.96
C THR A 9 11.10 18.22 2.08
N ASN A 10 11.20 19.00 1.01
CA ASN A 10 12.32 19.03 0.07
C ASN A 10 12.73 17.64 -0.42
N LEU A 11 11.76 16.76 -0.66
CA LEU A 11 12.00 15.39 -1.09
C LEU A 11 12.47 15.36 -2.54
N SER A 12 13.65 14.77 -2.74
CA SER A 12 14.17 14.48 -4.08
C SER A 12 14.53 13.00 -4.21
N HIS A 13 14.29 12.42 -5.37
CA HIS A 13 14.61 11.04 -5.68
C HIS A 13 14.96 10.87 -7.15
N LYS A 14 16.05 10.16 -7.43
CA LYS A 14 16.50 9.87 -8.80
C LYS A 14 16.74 8.38 -9.01
N TYR A 15 16.56 7.95 -10.23
CA TYR A 15 16.91 6.61 -10.73
C TYR A 15 18.03 6.78 -11.76
N SER A 16 19.24 6.35 -11.41
CA SER A 16 20.44 6.66 -12.21
C SER A 16 20.49 8.16 -12.52
N ASP A 17 20.30 8.57 -13.77
CA ASP A 17 20.36 9.95 -14.23
C ASP A 17 18.99 10.64 -14.35
N VAL A 18 17.89 9.89 -14.13
CA VAL A 18 16.54 10.42 -14.25
C VAL A 18 16.02 10.91 -12.90
N ILE A 19 15.71 12.19 -12.80
CA ILE A 19 15.07 12.78 -11.62
C ILE A 19 13.60 12.42 -11.65
N ALA A 20 13.15 11.65 -10.66
CA ALA A 20 11.76 11.22 -10.52
C ALA A 20 10.97 12.15 -9.57
N LEU A 21 11.62 12.69 -8.56
CA LEU A 21 11.08 13.72 -7.66
C LEU A 21 12.14 14.80 -7.50
N ASP A 22 11.74 16.06 -7.60
CA ASP A 22 12.60 17.22 -7.47
C ASP A 22 12.02 18.20 -6.46
N ASN A 23 12.66 18.29 -5.30
CA ASN A 23 12.35 19.23 -4.22
C ASN A 23 10.86 19.30 -3.83
N ILE A 24 10.19 18.14 -3.72
CA ILE A 24 8.77 18.07 -3.41
C ILE A 24 8.53 18.39 -1.94
N THR A 25 7.62 19.35 -1.71
CA THR A 25 7.12 19.68 -0.36
C THR A 25 5.60 19.64 -0.37
N LEU A 26 5.00 18.81 0.49
CA LEU A 26 3.55 18.69 0.63
C LEU A 26 3.15 18.11 1.98
N ASN A 27 1.91 18.36 2.38
CA ASN A 27 1.28 17.76 3.54
C ASN A 27 0.05 16.97 3.11
N ILE A 28 -0.16 15.81 3.73
CA ILE A 28 -1.31 14.95 3.51
C ILE A 28 -2.17 14.97 4.76
N GLU A 29 -3.39 15.48 4.64
CA GLU A 29 -4.32 15.60 5.76
C GLU A 29 -4.83 14.24 6.23
N SER A 30 -5.07 14.13 7.53
CA SER A 30 -5.64 12.92 8.13
C SER A 30 -7.11 12.75 7.77
N GLY A 31 -7.55 11.50 7.59
CA GLY A 31 -8.96 11.15 7.38
C GLY A 31 -9.52 11.54 6.02
N LYS A 32 -8.68 11.93 5.06
CA LYS A 32 -9.10 12.28 3.70
C LYS A 32 -8.60 11.29 2.66
N MET A 33 -9.37 11.14 1.59
CA MET A 33 -8.93 10.47 0.38
C MET A 33 -8.19 11.48 -0.50
N ILE A 34 -6.93 11.20 -0.81
CA ILE A 34 -6.06 12.09 -1.60
C ILE A 34 -5.70 11.40 -2.90
N GLY A 35 -5.82 12.12 -4.03
CA GLY A 35 -5.41 11.67 -5.36
C GLY A 35 -4.23 12.48 -5.89
N PHE A 36 -3.19 11.81 -6.39
CA PHE A 36 -2.11 12.43 -7.16
C PHE A 36 -2.42 12.31 -8.64
N ILE A 37 -2.63 13.44 -9.31
CA ILE A 37 -2.98 13.52 -10.73
C ILE A 37 -1.81 14.13 -11.49
N GLY A 38 -1.54 13.64 -12.68
CA GLY A 38 -0.48 14.13 -13.55
C GLY A 38 -0.10 13.11 -14.62
N PRO A 39 0.71 13.49 -15.62
CA PRO A 39 1.14 12.61 -16.71
C PRO A 39 1.96 11.41 -16.21
N ASP A 40 2.17 10.42 -17.09
CA ASP A 40 3.02 9.27 -16.75
C ASP A 40 4.48 9.70 -16.60
N GLY A 41 5.18 9.03 -15.68
CA GLY A 41 6.60 9.30 -15.43
C GLY A 41 6.91 10.44 -14.46
N VAL A 42 5.93 11.26 -14.03
CA VAL A 42 6.18 12.44 -13.14
C VAL A 42 6.42 12.08 -11.66
N GLY A 43 6.68 10.83 -11.33
CA GLY A 43 7.08 10.45 -9.98
C GLY A 43 5.94 10.09 -9.01
N LYS A 44 4.65 10.08 -9.41
CA LYS A 44 3.51 9.73 -8.53
C LYS A 44 3.72 8.42 -7.77
N SER A 45 4.07 7.35 -8.50
CA SER A 45 4.32 6.02 -7.92
C SER A 45 5.57 5.99 -7.04
N THR A 46 6.58 6.82 -7.36
CA THR A 46 7.80 6.97 -6.54
C THR A 46 7.45 7.62 -5.21
N LEU A 47 6.67 8.69 -5.22
CA LEU A 47 6.21 9.36 -3.99
C LEU A 47 5.39 8.40 -3.12
N LEU A 48 4.40 7.70 -3.68
CA LEU A 48 3.61 6.71 -2.94
C LEU A 48 4.47 5.57 -2.36
N SER A 49 5.48 5.11 -3.11
CA SER A 49 6.40 4.06 -2.64
C SER A 49 7.29 4.53 -1.48
N ILE A 50 7.66 5.81 -1.44
CA ILE A 50 8.41 6.39 -0.32
C ILE A 50 7.50 6.58 0.89
N LEU A 51 6.30 7.15 0.71
CA LEU A 51 5.32 7.34 1.79
C LEU A 51 4.91 6.02 2.44
N SER A 52 4.82 4.94 1.66
CA SER A 52 4.54 3.59 2.15
C SER A 52 5.79 2.84 2.65
N MET A 53 6.96 3.47 2.66
CA MET A 53 8.24 2.91 3.11
C MET A 53 8.76 1.72 2.28
N VAL A 54 8.20 1.49 1.10
CA VAL A 54 8.71 0.51 0.12
C VAL A 54 10.02 0.98 -0.50
N LYS A 55 10.21 2.30 -0.60
CA LYS A 55 11.46 2.95 -1.02
C LYS A 55 12.07 3.79 0.10
N ILE A 56 13.40 3.82 0.11
CA ILE A 56 14.18 4.63 1.06
C ILE A 56 14.28 6.06 0.53
N ILE A 57 14.24 7.03 1.43
CA ILE A 57 14.48 8.44 1.14
C ILE A 57 15.94 8.63 0.72
N GLN A 58 16.17 9.29 -0.40
CA GLN A 58 17.52 9.72 -0.83
C GLN A 58 17.86 11.09 -0.25
N THR A 59 17.01 12.08 -0.49
CA THR A 59 17.20 13.46 -0.03
C THR A 59 15.87 14.02 0.46
N GLY A 60 15.91 14.94 1.43
CA GLY A 60 14.71 15.53 2.04
C GLY A 60 14.28 14.81 3.30
N GLU A 61 13.11 15.18 3.82
CA GLU A 61 12.54 14.65 5.05
C GLU A 61 11.11 14.17 4.79
N VAL A 62 10.75 13.03 5.38
CA VAL A 62 9.38 12.50 5.29
C VAL A 62 8.97 11.96 6.65
N GLU A 63 7.90 12.54 7.17
CA GLU A 63 7.22 12.05 8.36
C GLU A 63 5.93 11.35 7.95
N VAL A 64 5.67 10.18 8.53
CA VAL A 64 4.42 9.44 8.36
C VAL A 64 3.93 9.00 9.74
N LEU A 65 2.64 9.22 10.02
CA LEU A 65 2.03 8.92 11.32
C LEU A 65 2.82 9.52 12.52
N ASN A 66 3.33 10.76 12.32
CA ASN A 66 4.09 11.58 13.31
C ASN A 66 5.49 11.08 13.64
N GLY A 67 6.17 10.51 12.72
CA GLY A 67 7.58 10.20 12.91
C GLY A 67 8.34 10.07 11.61
N ASP A 68 9.64 10.30 11.73
CA ASP A 68 10.57 10.26 10.63
C ASP A 68 10.78 8.82 10.14
N ILE A 69 10.43 8.59 8.88
CA ILE A 69 10.59 7.28 8.24
C ILE A 69 12.04 6.98 7.80
N LYS A 70 13.01 7.87 8.01
CA LYS A 70 14.44 7.54 7.93
C LYS A 70 14.84 6.58 9.04
N SER A 71 14.23 6.69 10.22
CA SER A 71 14.48 5.81 11.34
C SER A 71 14.00 4.39 11.08
N LYS A 72 14.91 3.43 10.98
CA LYS A 72 14.56 2.00 10.83
C LYS A 72 13.69 1.50 11.98
N LYS A 73 13.99 1.92 13.21
CA LYS A 73 13.20 1.56 14.40
C LYS A 73 11.76 2.06 14.28
N TYR A 74 11.59 3.30 13.81
CA TYR A 74 10.26 3.86 13.62
C TYR A 74 9.49 3.17 12.48
N ARG A 75 10.14 2.93 11.33
CA ARG A 75 9.51 2.17 10.23
C ARG A 75 8.96 0.83 10.69
N ASN A 76 9.77 0.03 11.40
CA ASN A 76 9.34 -1.28 11.90
C ASN A 76 8.10 -1.19 12.81
N LYS A 77 7.97 -0.10 13.59
CA LYS A 77 6.82 0.13 14.47
C LYS A 77 5.54 0.43 13.69
N ILE A 78 5.65 1.20 12.59
CA ILE A 78 4.45 1.69 11.87
C ILE A 78 4.09 0.86 10.62
N CYS A 79 5.00 0.04 10.10
CA CYS A 79 4.73 -0.83 8.94
C CYS A 79 3.42 -1.62 9.04
N PRO A 80 3.05 -2.23 10.19
CA PRO A 80 1.78 -2.96 10.30
C PRO A 80 0.52 -2.07 10.17
N ARG A 81 0.68 -0.74 10.18
CA ARG A 81 -0.41 0.23 10.05
C ARG A 81 -0.56 0.80 8.64
N ILE A 82 0.30 0.38 7.72
CA ILE A 82 0.35 0.91 6.36
C ILE A 82 0.22 -0.25 5.39
N ALA A 83 -0.76 -0.15 4.48
CA ALA A 83 -0.92 -1.07 3.37
C ALA A 83 -0.51 -0.36 2.07
N TYR A 84 0.25 -1.04 1.24
CA TYR A 84 0.65 -0.57 -0.08
C TYR A 84 0.20 -1.56 -1.14
N MET A 85 -0.58 -1.08 -2.10
CA MET A 85 -0.98 -1.86 -3.26
C MET A 85 -0.23 -1.35 -4.49
N PRO A 86 0.78 -2.09 -5.01
CA PRO A 86 1.50 -1.69 -6.20
C PRO A 86 0.64 -1.76 -7.45
N GLN A 87 1.00 -0.98 -8.45
CA GLN A 87 0.36 -1.01 -9.75
C GLN A 87 0.62 -2.34 -10.48
N GLY A 88 -0.41 -2.89 -11.10
CA GLY A 88 -0.34 -4.08 -11.94
C GLY A 88 -1.21 -5.23 -11.44
N LEU A 89 -1.81 -5.93 -12.41
CA LEU A 89 -2.72 -7.06 -12.16
C LEU A 89 -1.99 -8.23 -11.49
N GLY A 90 -2.51 -8.64 -10.34
CA GLY A 90 -2.09 -9.86 -9.68
C GLY A 90 -0.68 -9.87 -9.08
N LYS A 91 0.04 -8.75 -9.08
CA LYS A 91 1.39 -8.68 -8.47
C LYS A 91 1.40 -8.94 -6.97
N ASN A 92 0.26 -8.75 -6.30
CA ASN A 92 0.10 -8.99 -4.87
C ASN A 92 -0.53 -10.35 -4.56
N LEU A 93 -0.84 -11.15 -5.58
CA LEU A 93 -1.52 -12.42 -5.40
C LEU A 93 -0.54 -13.58 -5.52
N TYR A 94 -0.62 -14.50 -4.58
CA TYR A 94 0.02 -15.81 -4.67
C TYR A 94 -0.84 -16.69 -5.58
N MET A 95 -0.40 -16.90 -6.81
CA MET A 95 -1.18 -17.51 -7.87
C MET A 95 -1.59 -18.97 -7.60
N THR A 96 -0.84 -19.67 -6.75
CA THR A 96 -1.12 -21.05 -6.34
C THR A 96 -2.09 -21.14 -5.17
N LEU A 97 -2.22 -20.08 -4.38
CA LEU A 97 -3.17 -20.02 -3.28
C LEU A 97 -4.58 -19.69 -3.79
N SER A 98 -5.59 -20.20 -3.09
CA SER A 98 -6.99 -19.84 -3.33
C SER A 98 -7.27 -18.37 -3.04
N VAL A 99 -8.43 -17.87 -3.46
CA VAL A 99 -8.87 -16.50 -3.14
C VAL A 99 -8.93 -16.33 -1.62
N TYR A 100 -9.52 -17.29 -0.90
CA TYR A 100 -9.59 -17.26 0.56
C TYR A 100 -8.20 -17.20 1.21
N GLU A 101 -7.29 -18.09 0.81
CA GLU A 101 -5.93 -18.16 1.36
C GLU A 101 -5.10 -16.89 1.09
N ASN A 102 -5.29 -16.25 -0.07
CA ASN A 102 -4.66 -14.97 -0.35
C ASN A 102 -5.11 -13.89 0.64
N ILE A 103 -6.42 -13.75 0.87
CA ILE A 103 -6.95 -12.77 1.82
C ILE A 103 -6.51 -13.13 3.24
N GLU A 104 -6.58 -14.39 3.61
CA GLU A 104 -6.16 -14.88 4.93
C GLU A 104 -4.67 -14.58 5.20
N PHE A 105 -3.80 -14.75 4.21
CA PHE A 105 -2.38 -14.43 4.32
C PHE A 105 -2.17 -12.96 4.74
N PHE A 106 -2.79 -12.02 4.05
CA PHE A 106 -2.68 -10.61 4.40
C PHE A 106 -3.31 -10.28 5.75
N ALA A 107 -4.46 -10.86 6.05
CA ALA A 107 -5.12 -10.66 7.33
C ALA A 107 -4.25 -11.13 8.52
N ARG A 108 -3.52 -12.24 8.36
CA ARG A 108 -2.52 -12.72 9.33
C ARG A 108 -1.33 -11.77 9.43
N LEU A 109 -0.84 -11.26 8.30
CA LEU A 109 0.28 -10.32 8.26
C LEU A 109 -0.04 -9.02 9.02
N PHE A 110 -1.31 -8.57 8.95
CA PHE A 110 -1.78 -7.41 9.71
C PHE A 110 -2.22 -7.74 11.17
N GLY A 111 -1.96 -8.95 11.64
CA GLY A 111 -2.16 -9.32 13.04
C GLY A 111 -3.61 -9.54 13.47
N GLN A 112 -4.54 -9.76 12.53
CA GLN A 112 -5.95 -10.03 12.85
C GLN A 112 -6.09 -11.39 13.55
N ASP A 113 -6.88 -11.44 14.62
CA ASP A 113 -7.21 -12.71 15.28
C ASP A 113 -8.10 -13.61 14.38
N LYS A 114 -8.20 -14.89 14.72
CA LYS A 114 -8.89 -15.88 13.89
C LYS A 114 -10.38 -15.56 13.69
N LYS A 115 -11.06 -15.07 14.71
CA LYS A 115 -12.50 -14.78 14.67
C LYS A 115 -12.79 -13.57 13.78
N GLU A 116 -12.08 -12.48 14.01
CA GLU A 116 -12.17 -11.25 13.22
C GLU A 116 -11.80 -11.52 11.76
N ARG A 117 -10.70 -12.22 11.52
CA ARG A 117 -10.22 -12.58 10.19
C ARG A 117 -11.26 -13.34 9.38
N ASN A 118 -11.84 -14.43 9.94
CA ASN A 118 -12.84 -15.21 9.23
C ASN A 118 -14.08 -14.38 8.87
N HIS A 119 -14.53 -13.54 9.81
CA HIS A 119 -15.68 -12.67 9.58
C HIS A 119 -15.41 -11.68 8.45
N ARG A 120 -14.25 -10.99 8.49
CA ARG A 120 -13.87 -10.02 7.45
C ARG A 120 -13.66 -10.66 6.08
N ILE A 121 -13.05 -11.84 6.02
CA ILE A 121 -12.85 -12.56 4.76
C ILE A 121 -14.21 -12.84 4.08
N LEU A 122 -15.19 -13.36 4.84
CA LEU A 122 -16.50 -13.64 4.28
C LEU A 122 -17.20 -12.38 3.80
N GLN A 123 -17.18 -11.29 4.59
CA GLN A 123 -17.75 -10.01 4.18
C GLN A 123 -17.10 -9.46 2.90
N LEU A 124 -15.77 -9.54 2.77
CA LEU A 124 -15.07 -9.09 1.57
C LEU A 124 -15.42 -9.94 0.35
N LEU A 125 -15.49 -11.25 0.51
CA LEU A 125 -15.86 -12.18 -0.57
C LEU A 125 -17.31 -11.96 -1.06
N GLU A 126 -18.23 -11.68 -0.16
CA GLU A 126 -19.61 -11.34 -0.49
C GLU A 126 -19.70 -10.01 -1.23
N SER A 127 -19.12 -8.95 -0.67
CA SER A 127 -19.17 -7.58 -1.24
C SER A 127 -18.52 -7.49 -2.62
N THR A 128 -17.51 -8.31 -2.90
CA THR A 128 -16.83 -8.36 -4.19
C THR A 128 -17.45 -9.37 -5.17
N GLY A 129 -18.44 -10.19 -4.73
CA GLY A 129 -19.04 -11.26 -5.52
C GLY A 129 -18.08 -12.42 -5.81
N LEU A 130 -17.07 -12.61 -4.94
CA LEU A 130 -16.08 -13.68 -5.09
C LEU A 130 -16.34 -14.90 -4.19
N LEU A 131 -17.39 -14.91 -3.38
CA LEU A 131 -17.66 -15.97 -2.42
C LEU A 131 -17.73 -17.36 -3.07
N GLN A 132 -18.39 -17.47 -4.22
CA GLN A 132 -18.47 -18.73 -4.97
C GLN A 132 -17.13 -19.23 -5.55
N PHE A 133 -16.12 -18.36 -5.56
CA PHE A 133 -14.79 -18.64 -6.07
C PHE A 133 -13.73 -18.74 -4.97
N LYS A 134 -14.15 -18.75 -3.70
CA LYS A 134 -13.25 -18.67 -2.54
C LYS A 134 -12.14 -19.73 -2.54
N ASP A 135 -12.46 -20.94 -3.02
CA ASP A 135 -11.53 -22.07 -3.05
C ASP A 135 -10.75 -22.17 -4.40
N ARG A 136 -11.01 -21.24 -5.34
CA ARG A 136 -10.33 -21.23 -6.64
C ARG A 136 -8.94 -20.62 -6.51
N PRO A 137 -7.88 -21.26 -7.05
CA PRO A 137 -6.56 -20.65 -7.12
C PRO A 137 -6.57 -19.31 -7.85
N ALA A 138 -5.88 -18.31 -7.30
CA ALA A 138 -5.83 -16.95 -7.86
C ALA A 138 -5.32 -16.92 -9.30
N GLY A 139 -4.43 -17.84 -9.67
CA GLY A 139 -3.95 -17.98 -11.05
C GLY A 139 -5.06 -18.28 -12.07
N LYS A 140 -6.15 -18.93 -11.64
CA LYS A 140 -7.30 -19.28 -12.48
C LYS A 140 -8.43 -18.24 -12.50
N LEU A 141 -8.24 -17.09 -11.89
CA LEU A 141 -9.18 -15.97 -11.94
C LEU A 141 -9.01 -15.18 -13.24
N SER A 142 -10.12 -14.62 -13.74
CA SER A 142 -10.08 -13.66 -14.84
C SER A 142 -9.37 -12.35 -14.41
N GLY A 143 -8.95 -11.53 -15.38
CA GLY A 143 -8.35 -10.23 -15.11
C GLY A 143 -9.21 -9.34 -14.21
N GLY A 144 -10.50 -9.21 -14.52
CA GLY A 144 -11.46 -8.44 -13.72
C GLY A 144 -11.68 -9.00 -12.30
N MET A 145 -11.62 -10.33 -12.13
CA MET A 145 -11.72 -10.95 -10.80
C MET A 145 -10.46 -10.69 -9.95
N LYS A 146 -9.29 -10.57 -10.57
CA LYS A 146 -8.03 -10.24 -9.88
C LYS A 146 -7.93 -8.78 -9.46
N GLN A 147 -8.80 -7.92 -10.00
CA GLN A 147 -8.86 -6.50 -9.63
C GLN A 147 -9.79 -6.19 -8.45
N LYS A 148 -10.66 -7.14 -8.12
CA LYS A 148 -11.56 -7.04 -6.97
C LYS A 148 -10.84 -7.41 -5.67
#